data_291c5578b0bd0354a2d706ad7161fcb3
#
_entry.id   291c5578b0bd0354a2d706ad7161fcb3
#
_cell.length_a   1.000
_cell.length_b   1.000
_cell.length_c   1.000
_cell.angle_alpha   90.00
_cell.angle_beta   90.00
_cell.angle_gamma   90.00
#
_symmetry.space_group_name_H-M   'P 1'
#
loop_
_entity.id
_entity.type
_entity.pdbx_description
1 polymer ?
#
loop_
_entity_poly.entity_id
_entity_poly.type
_entity_poly.pdbx_seq_one_letter_code
_entity_poly.pdbx_strand_id
1 'polypeptide(L)'
;MQTKPEFPEFSKAYDDDGQGRPQVVWTTLISDLETPVSAMLKLAKGQANSFLLESVEGGASRGRYSFIGLRPDLIWRCFGNRAEVNRSATDAPENFAPCPVAEASGAIESLRALVKESRIDVPKDLPPMASGLVGYMAYDMVRLVETLPDDNPDVIGAPDSIFLRPTVMAVFDSLKDTVTIITPVWPQPGVGAEAAYEAAVERLAVVVGDFDAVSSPHSTEATFVDQPKPEPVSNMTRETFHGMVKKAVDYINAGDAFQVVPSQRFKLPFTLPAISFYRALRRLNPSPFLFFLDFGDFSVVGSSPEILVRVRDGKVTLRPLAGTRKRGATPEEDAALEKELHADEK
;
A
#
# COMPACT_ATOMS: atom_id res chain seq x y z
N MET A 1 -18.90 7.47 -21.68
CA MET A 1 -18.37 7.56 -20.29
C MET A 1 -18.76 8.93 -19.72
N GLN A 2 -19.41 8.97 -18.57
CA GLN A 2 -19.71 10.22 -17.87
C GLN A 2 -18.57 10.53 -16.90
N THR A 3 -17.93 11.69 -17.06
CA THR A 3 -16.83 12.13 -16.20
C THR A 3 -17.26 13.24 -15.27
N LYS A 4 -16.63 13.32 -14.12
CA LYS A 4 -16.78 14.40 -13.13
C LYS A 4 -15.40 14.92 -12.73
N PRO A 5 -15.28 16.22 -12.39
CA PRO A 5 -16.27 17.25 -12.70
C PRO A 5 -16.48 17.36 -14.21
N GLU A 6 -17.53 18.07 -14.65
CA GLU A 6 -17.64 18.46 -16.05
C GLU A 6 -16.63 19.55 -16.40
N PHE A 7 -16.27 19.70 -17.69
CA PHE A 7 -15.21 20.64 -18.09
C PHE A 7 -15.40 22.08 -17.58
N PRO A 8 -16.61 22.70 -17.59
CA PRO A 8 -16.78 24.06 -17.08
C PRO A 8 -16.46 24.23 -15.59
N GLU A 9 -16.71 23.20 -14.78
CA GLU A 9 -16.36 23.19 -13.35
C GLU A 9 -14.86 22.98 -13.17
N PHE A 10 -14.28 22.02 -13.92
CA PHE A 10 -12.85 21.73 -13.89
C PHE A 10 -12.03 22.96 -14.31
N SER A 11 -12.38 23.61 -15.45
CA SER A 11 -11.68 24.77 -15.99
C SER A 11 -11.65 25.94 -14.99
N LYS A 12 -12.81 26.23 -14.39
CA LYS A 12 -12.91 27.31 -13.40
C LYS A 12 -11.96 27.13 -12.20
N ALA A 13 -11.83 25.88 -11.72
CA ALA A 13 -10.95 25.60 -10.59
C ALA A 13 -9.48 25.46 -11.01
N TYR A 14 -9.21 25.03 -12.25
CA TYR A 14 -7.85 24.87 -12.79
C TYR A 14 -7.18 26.22 -13.07
N ASP A 15 -7.93 27.19 -13.59
CA ASP A 15 -7.45 28.53 -13.97
C ASP A 15 -7.61 29.56 -12.84
N ASP A 16 -8.12 29.14 -11.66
CA ASP A 16 -8.32 30.04 -10.55
C ASP A 16 -6.98 30.63 -10.09
N ASP A 17 -6.95 31.97 -9.93
CA ASP A 17 -5.78 32.75 -9.53
C ASP A 17 -4.57 32.68 -10.49
N GLY A 18 -4.70 32.12 -11.70
CA GLY A 18 -3.63 31.99 -12.69
C GLY A 18 -2.49 31.04 -12.28
N GLN A 19 -2.65 30.28 -11.20
CA GLN A 19 -1.65 29.32 -10.72
C GLN A 19 -2.06 27.87 -10.94
N GLY A 20 -3.31 27.62 -11.36
CA GLY A 20 -3.87 26.28 -11.51
C GLY A 20 -3.89 25.49 -10.19
N ARG A 21 -4.99 24.83 -9.87
CA ARG A 21 -5.09 23.96 -8.69
C ARG A 21 -5.05 22.50 -9.08
N PRO A 22 -4.31 21.67 -8.36
CA PRO A 22 -4.41 20.23 -8.55
C PRO A 22 -5.84 19.76 -8.32
N GLN A 23 -6.34 18.93 -9.22
CA GLN A 23 -7.70 18.40 -9.18
C GLN A 23 -7.73 16.91 -9.46
N VAL A 24 -8.87 16.28 -9.29
CA VAL A 24 -9.15 14.92 -9.74
C VAL A 24 -10.26 14.92 -10.77
N VAL A 25 -10.12 14.08 -11.80
CA VAL A 25 -11.19 13.74 -12.75
C VAL A 25 -11.52 12.27 -12.57
N TRP A 26 -12.81 11.91 -12.55
CA TRP A 26 -13.22 10.53 -12.28
C TRP A 26 -14.45 10.10 -13.04
N THR A 27 -14.64 8.80 -13.12
CA THR A 27 -15.85 8.12 -13.56
C THR A 27 -16.19 6.98 -12.63
N THR A 28 -17.44 6.58 -12.57
CA THR A 28 -17.89 5.44 -11.74
C THR A 28 -18.60 4.43 -12.62
N LEU A 29 -18.21 3.16 -12.50
CA LEU A 29 -18.75 2.02 -13.21
C LEU A 29 -19.41 1.06 -12.24
N ILE A 30 -20.36 0.27 -12.72
CA ILE A 30 -20.87 -0.92 -12.02
C ILE A 30 -19.78 -1.99 -12.07
N SER A 31 -19.51 -2.67 -10.98
CA SER A 31 -18.45 -3.68 -10.87
C SER A 31 -18.91 -4.96 -10.18
N ASP A 32 -20.16 -5.35 -10.40
CA ASP A 32 -20.76 -6.58 -9.87
C ASP A 32 -20.14 -7.87 -10.44
N LEU A 33 -19.49 -7.81 -11.60
CA LEU A 33 -18.81 -8.93 -12.26
C LEU A 33 -17.30 -8.96 -12.03
N GLU A 34 -16.73 -7.96 -11.36
CA GLU A 34 -15.28 -7.83 -11.17
C GLU A 34 -14.88 -7.90 -9.70
N THR A 35 -13.79 -8.59 -9.43
CA THR A 35 -13.13 -8.54 -8.12
C THR A 35 -11.92 -7.61 -8.15
N PRO A 36 -11.47 -7.05 -7.01
CA PRO A 36 -10.24 -6.25 -6.99
C PRO A 36 -9.02 -7.00 -7.56
N VAL A 37 -8.95 -8.32 -7.35
CA VAL A 37 -7.85 -9.15 -7.89
C VAL A 37 -7.95 -9.30 -9.41
N SER A 38 -9.15 -9.58 -9.96
CA SER A 38 -9.33 -9.68 -11.41
C SER A 38 -9.04 -8.35 -12.09
N ALA A 39 -9.51 -7.26 -11.50
CA ALA A 39 -9.23 -5.91 -11.97
C ALA A 39 -7.73 -5.58 -11.92
N MET A 40 -7.03 -5.90 -10.82
CA MET A 40 -5.58 -5.71 -10.75
C MET A 40 -4.85 -6.41 -11.89
N LEU A 41 -5.21 -7.64 -12.20
CA LEU A 41 -4.60 -8.40 -13.31
C LEU A 41 -4.89 -7.77 -14.69
N LYS A 42 -6.12 -7.27 -14.90
CA LYS A 42 -6.52 -6.60 -16.14
C LYS A 42 -5.84 -5.26 -16.34
N LEU A 43 -5.77 -4.46 -15.26
CA LEU A 43 -5.33 -3.07 -15.32
C LEU A 43 -3.81 -2.93 -15.26
N ALA A 44 -3.14 -3.69 -14.38
CA ALA A 44 -1.69 -3.66 -14.27
C ALA A 44 -1.00 -4.34 -15.46
N LYS A 45 -1.60 -5.39 -16.06
CA LYS A 45 -1.03 -6.14 -17.21
C LYS A 45 0.42 -6.58 -16.98
N GLY A 46 0.80 -6.84 -15.73
CA GLY A 46 2.16 -7.17 -15.34
C GLY A 46 3.13 -5.98 -15.31
N GLN A 47 2.63 -4.74 -15.45
CA GLN A 47 3.45 -3.54 -15.29
C GLN A 47 3.80 -3.33 -13.83
N ALA A 48 5.06 -3.01 -13.59
CA ALA A 48 5.60 -2.65 -12.28
C ALA A 48 5.03 -1.32 -11.74
N ASN A 49 5.41 -1.00 -10.52
CA ASN A 49 5.01 0.23 -9.83
C ASN A 49 3.49 0.36 -9.69
N SER A 50 2.90 -0.69 -9.17
CA SER A 50 1.47 -0.81 -8.95
C SER A 50 1.18 -1.41 -7.58
N PHE A 51 -0.05 -1.23 -7.09
CA PHE A 51 -0.44 -1.83 -5.82
C PHE A 51 -1.91 -2.21 -5.76
N LEU A 52 -2.21 -3.16 -4.87
CA LEU A 52 -3.56 -3.54 -4.46
C LEU A 52 -3.63 -3.54 -2.93
N LEU A 53 -4.58 -2.79 -2.39
CA LEU A 53 -4.89 -2.77 -0.96
C LEU A 53 -6.32 -3.27 -0.76
N GLU A 54 -6.50 -4.25 0.12
CA GLU A 54 -7.81 -4.81 0.46
C GLU A 54 -7.98 -4.86 1.98
N SER A 55 -9.22 -4.96 2.45
CA SER A 55 -9.55 -5.15 3.85
C SER A 55 -10.49 -6.32 4.02
N VAL A 56 -10.31 -7.08 5.12
CA VAL A 56 -11.25 -8.11 5.57
C VAL A 56 -11.54 -7.85 7.06
N GLU A 57 -12.80 -7.59 7.39
CA GLU A 57 -13.22 -7.34 8.76
C GLU A 57 -13.76 -8.62 9.40
N GLY A 58 -13.31 -8.90 10.64
CA GLY A 58 -13.79 -10.02 11.43
C GLY A 58 -13.54 -11.42 10.85
N GLY A 59 -12.64 -11.56 9.87
CA GLY A 59 -12.29 -12.83 9.23
C GLY A 59 -13.37 -13.43 8.31
N ALA A 60 -14.57 -12.85 8.27
CA ALA A 60 -15.72 -13.37 7.53
C ALA A 60 -16.30 -12.39 6.50
N SER A 61 -16.17 -11.08 6.68
CA SER A 61 -16.68 -10.08 5.74
C SER A 61 -15.55 -9.24 5.14
N ARG A 62 -15.69 -8.92 3.85
CA ARG A 62 -14.76 -7.99 3.19
C ARG A 62 -14.99 -6.57 3.71
N GLY A 63 -13.92 -5.81 3.89
CA GLY A 63 -14.02 -4.38 4.12
C GLY A 63 -14.66 -3.68 2.94
N ARG A 64 -15.22 -2.48 3.20
CA ARG A 64 -16.01 -1.77 2.19
C ARG A 64 -15.20 -1.38 0.97
N TYR A 65 -13.94 -0.93 1.16
CA TYR A 65 -13.13 -0.40 0.06
C TYR A 65 -11.92 -1.28 -0.25
N SER A 66 -11.63 -1.41 -1.55
CA SER A 66 -10.35 -1.91 -2.06
C SER A 66 -9.78 -0.90 -3.04
N PHE A 67 -8.45 -0.78 -3.08
CA PHE A 67 -7.75 0.25 -3.82
C PHE A 67 -6.71 -0.37 -4.74
N ILE A 68 -6.70 0.05 -6.01
CA ILE A 68 -5.65 -0.27 -6.97
C ILE A 68 -5.04 1.05 -7.43
N GLY A 69 -3.71 1.16 -7.37
CA GLY A 69 -2.99 2.30 -7.91
C GLY A 69 -2.01 1.87 -8.99
N LEU A 70 -1.94 2.66 -10.06
CA LEU A 70 -1.24 2.31 -11.30
C LEU A 70 -0.54 3.52 -11.90
N ARG A 71 0.47 3.24 -12.74
CA ARG A 71 1.12 4.19 -13.64
C ARG A 71 1.57 5.47 -12.89
N PRO A 72 2.46 5.37 -11.91
CA PRO A 72 2.90 6.54 -11.17
C PRO A 72 3.62 7.52 -12.10
N ASP A 73 3.37 8.82 -11.91
CA ASP A 73 4.16 9.89 -12.54
C ASP A 73 5.41 10.23 -11.74
N LEU A 74 5.40 9.87 -10.45
CA LEU A 74 6.48 10.14 -9.54
C LEU A 74 6.72 8.94 -8.61
N ILE A 75 8.01 8.60 -8.45
CA ILE A 75 8.49 7.64 -7.46
C ILE A 75 9.57 8.31 -6.62
N TRP A 76 9.42 8.27 -5.31
CA TRP A 76 10.42 8.69 -4.35
C TRP A 76 10.90 7.48 -3.56
N ARG A 77 12.22 7.35 -3.36
CA ARG A 77 12.82 6.29 -2.54
C ARG A 77 13.98 6.83 -1.72
N CYS A 78 14.30 6.16 -0.60
CA CYS A 78 15.48 6.52 0.18
C CYS A 78 16.25 5.29 0.68
N PHE A 79 17.54 5.52 0.92
CA PHE A 79 18.52 4.60 1.51
C PHE A 79 19.26 5.38 2.60
N GLY A 80 18.98 5.07 3.87
CA GLY A 80 19.36 5.91 4.99
C GLY A 80 18.81 7.33 4.82
N ASN A 81 19.67 8.33 4.97
CA ASN A 81 19.27 9.73 4.84
C ASN A 81 19.41 10.30 3.40
N ARG A 82 19.72 9.46 2.40
CA ARG A 82 19.78 9.83 0.99
C ARG A 82 18.49 9.48 0.30
N ALA A 83 17.88 10.43 -0.39
CA ALA A 83 16.69 10.17 -1.19
C ALA A 83 16.92 10.46 -2.67
N GLU A 84 16.22 9.70 -3.49
CA GLU A 84 16.17 9.83 -4.94
C GLU A 84 14.71 10.00 -5.38
N VAL A 85 14.50 10.71 -6.48
CA VAL A 85 13.19 10.92 -7.05
C VAL A 85 13.23 10.68 -8.55
N ASN A 86 12.22 9.95 -9.04
CA ASN A 86 11.94 9.83 -10.47
C ASN A 86 10.64 10.61 -10.75
N ARG A 87 10.71 11.67 -11.57
CA ARG A 87 9.57 12.53 -11.93
C ARG A 87 9.03 12.25 -13.33
N SER A 88 9.53 11.20 -13.97
CA SER A 88 9.09 10.70 -15.27
C SER A 88 8.82 9.20 -15.21
N ALA A 89 8.32 8.72 -14.08
CA ALA A 89 8.20 7.29 -13.80
C ALA A 89 7.27 6.54 -14.77
N THR A 90 6.28 7.23 -15.35
CA THR A 90 5.40 6.64 -16.38
C THR A 90 6.18 6.25 -17.64
N ASP A 91 7.12 7.10 -18.09
CA ASP A 91 7.81 6.92 -19.36
C ASP A 91 9.21 6.31 -19.20
N ALA A 92 9.84 6.57 -18.05
CA ALA A 92 11.21 6.14 -17.74
C ALA A 92 11.31 5.66 -16.28
N PRO A 93 10.80 4.46 -15.95
CA PRO A 93 10.65 3.99 -14.57
C PRO A 93 11.96 3.90 -13.79
N GLU A 94 13.09 3.73 -14.47
CA GLU A 94 14.42 3.62 -13.86
C GLU A 94 15.20 4.96 -13.75
N ASN A 95 14.60 6.06 -14.19
CA ASN A 95 15.29 7.36 -14.25
C ASN A 95 15.25 8.08 -12.90
N PHE A 96 16.00 7.59 -11.92
CA PHE A 96 16.14 8.21 -10.62
C PHE A 96 17.27 9.25 -10.61
N ALA A 97 17.01 10.38 -9.96
CA ALA A 97 18.00 11.42 -9.69
C ALA A 97 18.05 11.73 -8.18
N PRO A 98 19.19 12.18 -7.65
CA PRO A 98 19.26 12.66 -6.27
C PRO A 98 18.18 13.70 -5.99
N CYS A 99 17.54 13.64 -4.84
CA CYS A 99 16.51 14.60 -4.47
C CYS A 99 17.17 15.85 -3.86
N PRO A 100 17.06 17.05 -4.50
CA PRO A 100 17.72 18.25 -4.01
C PRO A 100 17.31 18.65 -2.59
N VAL A 101 16.07 18.40 -2.20
CA VAL A 101 15.59 18.66 -0.83
C VAL A 101 16.26 17.71 0.16
N ALA A 102 16.46 16.45 -0.22
CA ALA A 102 17.14 15.48 0.64
C ALA A 102 18.64 15.80 0.80
N GLU A 103 19.29 16.28 -0.26
CA GLU A 103 20.69 16.72 -0.20
C GLU A 103 20.87 17.92 0.74
N ALA A 104 19.88 18.82 0.77
CA ALA A 104 19.91 20.01 1.62
C ALA A 104 19.47 19.77 3.06
N SER A 105 18.49 18.87 3.29
CA SER A 105 17.76 18.78 4.57
C SER A 105 17.42 17.36 5.02
N GLY A 106 17.85 16.33 4.29
CA GLY A 106 17.64 14.93 4.62
C GLY A 106 16.34 14.33 4.07
N ALA A 107 16.25 13.00 4.17
CA ALA A 107 15.19 12.21 3.56
C ALA A 107 13.79 12.52 4.12
N ILE A 108 13.65 12.76 5.42
CA ILE A 108 12.36 13.08 6.05
C ILE A 108 11.81 14.40 5.53
N GLU A 109 12.63 15.45 5.46
CA GLU A 109 12.18 16.75 4.94
C GLU A 109 11.86 16.68 3.44
N SER A 110 12.60 15.87 2.69
CA SER A 110 12.28 15.56 1.30
C SER A 110 10.90 14.89 1.16
N LEU A 111 10.59 13.90 2.00
CA LEU A 111 9.27 13.25 2.00
C LEU A 111 8.16 14.22 2.41
N ARG A 112 8.39 15.08 3.41
CA ARG A 112 7.44 16.13 3.80
C ARG A 112 7.14 17.10 2.65
N ALA A 113 8.18 17.51 1.94
CA ALA A 113 8.05 18.38 0.75
C ALA A 113 7.22 17.67 -0.33
N LEU A 114 7.49 16.39 -0.58
CA LEU A 114 6.74 15.59 -1.54
C LEU A 114 5.27 15.43 -1.16
N VAL A 115 4.96 15.16 0.11
CA VAL A 115 3.57 15.09 0.62
C VAL A 115 2.85 16.42 0.40
N LYS A 116 3.52 17.55 0.66
CA LYS A 116 2.95 18.89 0.43
C LYS A 116 2.71 19.16 -1.07
N GLU A 117 3.66 18.81 -1.92
CA GLU A 117 3.58 18.92 -3.38
C GLU A 117 2.41 18.07 -3.94
N SER A 118 2.22 16.88 -3.38
CA SER A 118 1.23 15.90 -3.84
C SER A 118 -0.17 16.09 -3.23
N ARG A 119 -0.40 17.19 -2.53
CA ARG A 119 -1.69 17.44 -1.89
C ARG A 119 -2.73 17.87 -2.90
N ILE A 120 -3.87 17.17 -2.88
CA ILE A 120 -5.08 17.52 -3.65
C ILE A 120 -6.26 17.58 -2.68
N ASP A 121 -7.13 18.57 -2.86
CA ASP A 121 -8.40 18.62 -2.16
C ASP A 121 -9.38 17.68 -2.85
N VAL A 122 -9.58 16.50 -2.25
CA VAL A 122 -10.46 15.46 -2.78
C VAL A 122 -11.93 15.81 -2.49
N PRO A 123 -12.82 15.81 -3.49
CA PRO A 123 -14.26 16.00 -3.30
C PRO A 123 -14.85 15.02 -2.28
N LYS A 124 -15.80 15.50 -1.45
CA LYS A 124 -16.38 14.72 -0.33
C LYS A 124 -17.20 13.50 -0.77
N ASP A 125 -17.69 13.49 -2.00
CA ASP A 125 -18.45 12.40 -2.59
C ASP A 125 -17.57 11.27 -3.14
N LEU A 126 -16.27 11.50 -3.22
CA LEU A 126 -15.32 10.45 -3.59
C LEU A 126 -14.98 9.52 -2.41
N PRO A 127 -14.64 8.25 -2.70
CA PRO A 127 -14.11 7.35 -1.70
C PRO A 127 -12.85 7.91 -1.02
N PRO A 128 -12.52 7.48 0.21
CA PRO A 128 -11.25 7.85 0.83
C PRO A 128 -10.07 7.36 -0.02
N MET A 129 -8.91 7.99 0.15
CA MET A 129 -7.67 7.63 -0.58
C MET A 129 -7.81 7.73 -2.11
N ALA A 130 -8.66 8.62 -2.62
CA ALA A 130 -8.84 8.83 -4.05
C ALA A 130 -7.58 9.38 -4.76
N SER A 131 -6.66 9.96 -4.03
CA SER A 131 -5.35 10.44 -4.49
C SER A 131 -4.36 10.48 -3.33
N GLY A 132 -3.06 10.43 -3.62
CA GLY A 132 -2.01 10.53 -2.61
C GLY A 132 -0.77 9.73 -2.97
N LEU A 133 0.06 9.52 -1.96
CA LEU A 133 1.27 8.71 -2.03
C LEU A 133 1.02 7.37 -1.34
N VAL A 134 1.41 6.29 -1.98
CA VAL A 134 1.29 4.93 -1.44
C VAL A 134 2.62 4.20 -1.54
N GLY A 135 3.02 3.53 -0.48
CA GLY A 135 4.30 2.84 -0.42
C GLY A 135 4.56 2.26 0.97
N TYR A 136 5.82 2.16 1.34
CA TYR A 136 6.20 1.70 2.68
C TYR A 136 7.33 2.54 3.28
N MET A 137 7.40 2.51 4.60
CA MET A 137 8.54 2.91 5.41
C MET A 137 8.99 1.68 6.21
N ALA A 138 10.23 1.24 6.00
CA ALA A 138 10.80 0.13 6.76
C ALA A 138 11.10 0.56 8.20
N TYR A 139 11.33 -0.44 9.07
CA TYR A 139 11.67 -0.19 10.47
C TYR A 139 12.89 0.73 10.62
N ASP A 140 13.90 0.58 9.77
CA ASP A 140 15.15 1.34 9.83
C ASP A 140 14.99 2.85 9.58
N MET A 141 13.83 3.30 9.06
CA MET A 141 13.50 4.74 9.01
C MET A 141 13.48 5.41 10.40
N VAL A 142 13.31 4.64 11.46
CA VAL A 142 13.40 5.14 12.84
C VAL A 142 14.79 5.76 13.13
N ARG A 143 15.84 5.32 12.47
CA ARG A 143 17.21 5.84 12.62
C ARG A 143 17.37 7.30 12.17
N LEU A 144 16.42 7.81 11.42
CA LEU A 144 16.38 9.24 11.02
C LEU A 144 15.84 10.15 12.13
N VAL A 145 15.25 9.58 13.19
CA VAL A 145 14.66 10.32 14.32
C VAL A 145 15.21 9.87 15.68
N GLU A 146 15.75 8.64 15.75
CA GLU A 146 16.30 8.06 16.98
C GLU A 146 17.73 7.57 16.76
N THR A 147 18.56 7.68 17.79
CA THR A 147 19.93 7.16 17.75
C THR A 147 19.93 5.69 18.17
N LEU A 148 20.09 4.80 17.19
CA LEU A 148 20.15 3.36 17.40
C LEU A 148 21.45 2.78 16.84
N PRO A 149 21.99 1.68 17.41
CA PRO A 149 23.12 0.96 16.82
C PRO A 149 22.82 0.49 15.40
N ASP A 150 23.79 0.56 14.50
CA ASP A 150 23.69 0.17 13.09
C ASP A 150 24.76 -0.86 12.70
N ASP A 151 24.88 -1.89 13.53
CA ASP A 151 25.94 -2.91 13.40
C ASP A 151 25.55 -4.07 12.47
N ASN A 152 24.28 -4.15 12.07
CA ASN A 152 23.80 -5.25 11.24
C ASN A 152 23.95 -4.92 9.74
N PRO A 153 24.49 -5.85 8.93
CA PRO A 153 24.63 -5.63 7.49
C PRO A 153 23.25 -5.62 6.81
N ASP A 154 23.04 -4.69 5.88
CA ASP A 154 21.93 -4.77 4.95
C ASP A 154 22.23 -5.88 3.92
N VAL A 155 21.45 -6.95 3.98
CA VAL A 155 21.58 -8.12 3.10
C VAL A 155 20.43 -8.25 2.10
N ILE A 156 19.46 -7.33 2.15
CA ILE A 156 18.30 -7.31 1.27
C ILE A 156 18.52 -6.28 0.15
N GLY A 157 19.09 -5.13 0.49
CA GLY A 157 19.38 -4.04 -0.45
C GLY A 157 18.13 -3.33 -0.99
N ALA A 158 16.97 -3.51 -0.33
CA ALA A 158 15.77 -2.76 -0.69
C ALA A 158 15.83 -1.33 -0.12
N PRO A 159 15.15 -0.36 -0.73
CA PRO A 159 15.04 0.97 -0.15
C PRO A 159 14.47 0.92 1.28
N ASP A 160 14.96 1.77 2.19
CA ASP A 160 14.37 1.92 3.51
C ASP A 160 12.95 2.50 3.44
N SER A 161 12.66 3.23 2.38
CA SER A 161 11.30 3.70 2.09
C SER A 161 11.15 3.95 0.59
N ILE A 162 9.95 3.70 0.08
CA ILE A 162 9.56 4.00 -1.30
C ILE A 162 8.09 4.41 -1.36
N PHE A 163 7.78 5.48 -2.11
CA PHE A 163 6.44 5.97 -2.33
C PHE A 163 6.15 6.21 -3.81
N LEU A 164 5.02 5.73 -4.26
CA LEU A 164 4.47 5.94 -5.60
C LEU A 164 3.40 7.03 -5.55
N ARG A 165 3.37 7.92 -6.55
CA ARG A 165 2.26 8.83 -6.80
C ARG A 165 1.48 8.33 -8.03
N PRO A 166 0.43 7.53 -7.85
CA PRO A 166 -0.30 6.93 -8.97
C PRO A 166 -1.05 8.00 -9.78
N THR A 167 -1.06 7.86 -11.10
CA THR A 167 -1.91 8.67 -11.99
C THR A 167 -3.27 8.05 -12.22
N VAL A 168 -3.47 6.79 -11.82
CA VAL A 168 -4.74 6.08 -11.87
C VAL A 168 -5.00 5.41 -10.54
N MET A 169 -6.15 5.70 -9.96
CA MET A 169 -6.69 4.99 -8.80
C MET A 169 -8.00 4.34 -9.17
N ALA A 170 -8.15 3.04 -8.96
CA ALA A 170 -9.43 2.35 -9.04
C ALA A 170 -9.88 1.95 -7.63
N VAL A 171 -11.00 2.51 -7.18
CA VAL A 171 -11.53 2.31 -5.83
C VAL A 171 -12.82 1.54 -5.90
N PHE A 172 -12.80 0.31 -5.43
CA PHE A 172 -13.98 -0.55 -5.32
C PHE A 172 -14.76 -0.22 -4.05
N ASP A 173 -16.07 -0.05 -4.16
CA ASP A 173 -17.01 0.02 -3.05
C ASP A 173 -17.89 -1.23 -3.07
N SER A 174 -17.56 -2.21 -2.23
CA SER A 174 -18.25 -3.50 -2.15
C SER A 174 -19.70 -3.40 -1.66
N LEU A 175 -20.07 -2.27 -1.06
CA LEU A 175 -21.44 -2.03 -0.58
C LEU A 175 -22.35 -1.51 -1.69
N LYS A 176 -21.75 -0.84 -2.69
CA LYS A 176 -22.49 -0.25 -3.83
C LYS A 176 -22.30 -1.05 -5.12
N ASP A 177 -21.45 -2.08 -5.11
CA ASP A 177 -21.03 -2.84 -6.29
C ASP A 177 -20.54 -1.92 -7.42
N THR A 178 -19.69 -0.93 -7.04
CA THR A 178 -19.15 0.05 -7.98
C THR A 178 -17.64 0.12 -7.89
N VAL A 179 -17.01 0.53 -8.99
CA VAL A 179 -15.62 0.98 -9.03
C VAL A 179 -15.57 2.42 -9.50
N THR A 180 -14.91 3.27 -8.75
CA THR A 180 -14.61 4.64 -9.14
C THR A 180 -13.18 4.72 -9.63
N ILE A 181 -13.01 5.10 -10.89
CA ILE A 181 -11.71 5.28 -11.54
C ILE A 181 -11.40 6.77 -11.50
N ILE A 182 -10.25 7.12 -10.91
CA ILE A 182 -9.87 8.48 -10.58
C ILE A 182 -8.49 8.75 -11.16
N THR A 183 -8.32 9.91 -11.80
CA THR A 183 -7.02 10.41 -12.25
C THR A 183 -6.76 11.79 -11.67
N PRO A 184 -5.62 11.99 -10.95
CA PRO A 184 -5.19 13.32 -10.55
C PRO A 184 -4.69 14.12 -11.76
N VAL A 185 -4.92 15.41 -11.72
CA VAL A 185 -4.43 16.37 -12.72
C VAL A 185 -3.62 17.44 -12.00
N TRP A 186 -2.33 17.46 -12.28
CA TRP A 186 -1.39 18.42 -11.74
C TRP A 186 -1.23 19.56 -12.75
N PRO A 187 -1.30 20.84 -12.33
CA PRO A 187 -1.00 21.96 -13.21
C PRO A 187 0.40 21.84 -13.76
N GLN A 188 0.54 22.07 -15.06
CA GLN A 188 1.83 22.07 -15.73
C GLN A 188 2.02 23.41 -16.45
N PRO A 189 3.22 24.03 -16.41
CA PRO A 189 3.49 25.26 -17.13
C PRO A 189 3.19 25.12 -18.62
N GLY A 190 2.39 26.04 -19.16
CA GLY A 190 2.02 26.06 -20.59
C GLY A 190 0.93 25.08 -21.02
N VAL A 191 0.35 24.32 -20.08
CA VAL A 191 -0.78 23.42 -20.36
C VAL A 191 -2.07 24.07 -19.86
N GLY A 192 -2.97 24.42 -20.81
CA GLY A 192 -4.28 25.00 -20.49
C GLY A 192 -5.27 23.95 -19.94
N ALA A 193 -6.35 24.43 -19.31
CA ALA A 193 -7.39 23.60 -18.69
C ALA A 193 -7.99 22.56 -19.66
N GLU A 194 -8.24 22.94 -20.92
CA GLU A 194 -8.83 22.05 -21.94
C GLU A 194 -7.93 20.85 -22.22
N ALA A 195 -6.66 21.11 -22.55
CA ALA A 195 -5.67 20.06 -22.83
C ALA A 195 -5.44 19.14 -21.60
N ALA A 196 -5.39 19.71 -20.40
CA ALA A 196 -5.24 18.96 -19.17
C ALA A 196 -6.45 18.05 -18.87
N TYR A 197 -7.66 18.56 -19.13
CA TYR A 197 -8.90 17.82 -18.96
C TYR A 197 -9.04 16.69 -19.99
N GLU A 198 -8.78 16.98 -21.28
CA GLU A 198 -8.80 15.98 -22.35
C GLU A 198 -7.83 14.83 -22.08
N ALA A 199 -6.60 15.14 -21.67
CA ALA A 199 -5.62 14.13 -21.29
C ALA A 199 -6.08 13.28 -20.07
N ALA A 200 -6.81 13.86 -19.13
CA ALA A 200 -7.38 13.12 -18.01
C ALA A 200 -8.51 12.20 -18.46
N VAL A 201 -9.41 12.70 -19.32
CA VAL A 201 -10.52 11.89 -19.89
C VAL A 201 -9.99 10.74 -20.73
N GLU A 202 -8.95 10.97 -21.52
CA GLU A 202 -8.29 9.91 -22.29
C GLU A 202 -7.68 8.83 -21.39
N ARG A 203 -6.98 9.21 -20.31
CA ARG A 203 -6.49 8.23 -19.32
C ARG A 203 -7.60 7.39 -18.72
N LEU A 204 -8.74 8.00 -18.38
CA LEU A 204 -9.90 7.28 -17.87
C LEU A 204 -10.48 6.34 -18.92
N ALA A 205 -10.59 6.78 -20.17
CA ALA A 205 -11.12 5.97 -21.28
C ALA A 205 -10.29 4.72 -21.54
N VAL A 206 -8.95 4.84 -21.49
CA VAL A 206 -8.03 3.70 -21.60
C VAL A 206 -8.27 2.69 -20.47
N VAL A 207 -8.40 3.16 -19.23
CA VAL A 207 -8.62 2.27 -18.08
C VAL A 207 -9.98 1.60 -18.12
N VAL A 208 -11.03 2.32 -18.54
CA VAL A 208 -12.37 1.74 -18.77
C VAL A 208 -12.32 0.66 -19.84
N GLY A 209 -11.64 0.91 -20.97
CA GLY A 209 -11.44 -0.10 -22.00
C GLY A 209 -10.68 -1.34 -21.50
N ASP A 210 -9.72 -1.16 -20.58
CA ASP A 210 -9.00 -2.27 -19.95
C ASP A 210 -9.91 -3.12 -19.03
N PHE A 211 -10.91 -2.51 -18.38
CA PHE A 211 -11.93 -3.25 -17.62
C PHE A 211 -12.81 -4.11 -18.51
N ASP A 212 -13.20 -3.61 -19.66
CA ASP A 212 -14.05 -4.31 -20.64
C ASP A 212 -13.29 -5.43 -21.37
N ALA A 213 -11.97 -5.44 -21.30
CA ALA A 213 -11.15 -6.47 -21.92
C ALA A 213 -11.46 -7.85 -21.33
N VAL A 214 -11.71 -8.82 -22.20
CA VAL A 214 -11.87 -10.22 -21.79
C VAL A 214 -10.55 -10.68 -21.19
N SER A 215 -10.56 -10.99 -19.89
CA SER A 215 -9.43 -11.68 -19.27
C SER A 215 -9.26 -13.01 -19.99
N SER A 216 -8.11 -13.25 -20.60
CA SER A 216 -7.74 -14.62 -20.92
C SER A 216 -7.88 -15.40 -19.61
N PRO A 217 -8.61 -16.52 -19.57
CA PRO A 217 -8.63 -17.35 -18.39
C PRO A 217 -7.15 -17.62 -18.12
N HIS A 218 -6.65 -17.03 -17.02
CA HIS A 218 -5.33 -17.43 -16.56
C HIS A 218 -5.46 -18.92 -16.40
N SER A 219 -4.78 -19.66 -17.24
CA SER A 219 -4.64 -21.11 -17.08
C SER A 219 -3.93 -21.30 -15.74
N THR A 220 -4.68 -21.18 -14.70
CA THR A 220 -4.39 -21.79 -13.42
C THR A 220 -4.69 -23.27 -13.58
N GLU A 221 -4.21 -23.87 -14.63
CA GLU A 221 -3.64 -25.17 -14.48
C GLU A 221 -2.44 -24.94 -13.54
N ALA A 222 -2.76 -24.75 -12.26
CA ALA A 222 -1.89 -25.22 -11.24
C ALA A 222 -1.72 -26.70 -11.54
N THR A 223 -0.82 -27.03 -12.40
CA THR A 223 -0.15 -28.29 -12.34
C THR A 223 0.44 -28.27 -10.94
N PHE A 224 -0.32 -28.83 -10.00
CA PHE A 224 0.20 -29.27 -8.72
C PHE A 224 1.18 -30.37 -9.05
N VAL A 225 2.33 -29.96 -9.57
CA VAL A 225 3.49 -30.83 -9.62
C VAL A 225 3.76 -31.06 -8.15
N ASP A 226 3.67 -32.30 -7.73
CA ASP A 226 4.01 -32.76 -6.39
C ASP A 226 5.51 -32.58 -6.20
N GLN A 227 5.95 -31.30 -6.17
CA GLN A 227 7.33 -30.94 -5.92
C GLN A 227 7.53 -30.92 -4.40
N PRO A 228 8.63 -31.48 -3.91
CA PRO A 228 8.96 -31.40 -2.50
C PRO A 228 8.97 -29.92 -2.10
N LYS A 229 8.25 -29.61 -1.01
CA LYS A 229 8.21 -28.23 -0.49
C LYS A 229 9.63 -27.80 -0.15
N PRO A 230 10.10 -26.65 -0.65
CA PRO A 230 11.41 -26.15 -0.30
C PRO A 230 11.47 -25.88 1.20
N GLU A 231 12.56 -26.29 1.84
CA GLU A 231 12.78 -25.99 3.24
C GLU A 231 13.19 -24.52 3.41
N PRO A 232 12.60 -23.80 4.39
CA PRO A 232 12.95 -22.43 4.66
C PRO A 232 14.35 -22.35 5.29
N VAL A 233 15.18 -21.46 4.77
CA VAL A 233 16.54 -21.19 5.30
C VAL A 233 16.48 -19.98 6.21
N SER A 234 16.74 -20.18 7.50
CA SER A 234 16.82 -19.11 8.48
C SER A 234 18.13 -18.34 8.40
N ASN A 235 18.11 -17.04 8.75
CA ASN A 235 19.32 -16.22 8.90
C ASN A 235 20.09 -16.47 10.21
N MET A 236 19.55 -17.29 11.11
CA MET A 236 20.18 -17.65 12.38
C MET A 236 19.81 -19.07 12.81
N THR A 237 20.57 -19.63 13.75
CA THR A 237 20.27 -20.94 14.32
C THR A 237 19.11 -20.87 15.31
N ARG A 238 18.51 -22.02 15.59
CA ARG A 238 17.44 -22.15 16.59
C ARG A 238 17.93 -21.75 17.99
N GLU A 239 19.16 -22.15 18.33
CA GLU A 239 19.79 -21.87 19.61
C GLU A 239 20.02 -20.36 19.79
N THR A 240 20.46 -19.67 18.75
CA THR A 240 20.62 -18.21 18.75
C THR A 240 19.27 -17.53 19.01
N PHE A 241 18.21 -17.91 18.30
CA PHE A 241 16.88 -17.33 18.52
C PHE A 241 16.37 -17.58 19.93
N HIS A 242 16.51 -18.82 20.45
CA HIS A 242 16.12 -19.13 21.83
C HIS A 242 16.92 -18.32 22.86
N GLY A 243 18.21 -18.06 22.59
CA GLY A 243 19.04 -17.18 23.42
C GLY A 243 18.51 -15.75 23.48
N MET A 244 18.10 -15.21 22.33
CA MET A 244 17.47 -13.87 22.25
C MET A 244 16.17 -13.81 23.06
N VAL A 245 15.30 -14.84 22.96
CA VAL A 245 14.06 -14.91 23.72
C VAL A 245 14.33 -14.95 25.24
N LYS A 246 15.30 -15.77 25.71
CA LYS A 246 15.67 -15.82 27.13
C LYS A 246 16.13 -14.46 27.61
N LYS A 247 17.03 -13.80 26.87
CA LYS A 247 17.53 -12.46 27.22
C LYS A 247 16.38 -11.42 27.25
N ALA A 248 15.43 -11.50 26.34
CA ALA A 248 14.25 -10.62 26.36
C ALA A 248 13.39 -10.84 27.61
N VAL A 249 13.20 -12.10 28.03
CA VAL A 249 12.49 -12.43 29.27
C VAL A 249 13.22 -11.88 30.49
N ASP A 250 14.55 -11.92 30.51
CA ASP A 250 15.37 -11.35 31.61
C ASP A 250 15.16 -9.82 31.69
N TYR A 251 15.13 -9.10 30.57
CA TYR A 251 14.84 -7.66 30.56
C TYR A 251 13.40 -7.34 31.05
N ILE A 252 12.43 -8.16 30.68
CA ILE A 252 11.04 -8.00 31.16
C ILE A 252 10.97 -8.20 32.67
N ASN A 253 11.64 -9.23 33.22
CA ASN A 253 11.65 -9.51 34.65
C ASN A 253 12.44 -8.44 35.44
N ALA A 254 13.43 -7.81 34.81
CA ALA A 254 14.20 -6.69 35.43
C ALA A 254 13.39 -5.38 35.41
N GLY A 255 12.29 -5.30 34.66
CA GLY A 255 11.48 -4.09 34.52
C GLY A 255 11.97 -3.13 33.41
N ASP A 256 12.91 -3.54 32.57
CA ASP A 256 13.49 -2.72 31.50
C ASP A 256 12.55 -2.59 30.30
N ALA A 257 11.67 -3.57 30.10
CA ALA A 257 10.71 -3.59 29.01
C ALA A 257 9.44 -4.35 29.38
N PHE A 258 8.30 -4.00 28.79
CA PHE A 258 7.04 -4.76 28.93
C PHE A 258 6.89 -5.84 27.87
N GLN A 259 7.44 -5.60 26.69
CA GLN A 259 7.35 -6.48 25.54
C GLN A 259 8.57 -6.34 24.66
N VAL A 260 9.08 -7.47 24.17
CA VAL A 260 10.18 -7.52 23.19
C VAL A 260 9.77 -8.50 22.09
N VAL A 261 9.92 -8.09 20.84
CA VAL A 261 9.65 -8.93 19.66
C VAL A 261 10.95 -9.25 18.93
N PRO A 262 11.58 -10.41 19.19
CA PRO A 262 12.76 -10.86 18.45
C PRO A 262 12.41 -11.12 16.99
N SER A 263 13.27 -10.72 16.06
CA SER A 263 13.09 -10.88 14.63
C SER A 263 13.94 -12.02 14.07
N GLN A 264 13.37 -12.72 13.08
CA GLN A 264 14.03 -13.79 12.32
C GLN A 264 13.55 -13.71 10.87
N ARG A 265 14.47 -13.95 9.91
CA ARG A 265 14.16 -13.97 8.48
C ARG A 265 14.33 -15.38 7.92
N PHE A 266 13.36 -15.81 7.12
CA PHE A 266 13.44 -17.04 6.33
C PHE A 266 13.52 -16.72 4.84
N LYS A 267 14.31 -17.52 4.11
CA LYS A 267 14.39 -17.49 2.65
C LYS A 267 13.84 -18.77 2.06
N LEU A 268 13.03 -18.65 1.03
CA LEU A 268 12.54 -19.76 0.21
C LEU A 268 12.70 -19.41 -1.27
N PRO A 269 12.98 -20.38 -2.15
CA PRO A 269 12.84 -20.20 -3.59
C PRO A 269 11.37 -19.94 -3.94
N PHE A 270 11.12 -18.93 -4.78
CA PHE A 270 9.79 -18.63 -5.28
C PHE A 270 9.88 -18.26 -6.76
N THR A 271 9.17 -19.01 -7.61
CA THR A 271 9.27 -18.91 -9.08
C THR A 271 7.98 -18.41 -9.74
N LEU A 272 6.89 -18.28 -8.98
CA LEU A 272 5.62 -17.79 -9.47
C LEU A 272 5.59 -16.25 -9.43
N PRO A 273 4.70 -15.60 -10.21
CA PRO A 273 4.47 -14.16 -10.06
C PRO A 273 4.07 -13.80 -8.62
N ALA A 274 4.59 -12.70 -8.07
CA ALA A 274 4.35 -12.29 -6.68
C ALA A 274 2.86 -12.15 -6.34
N ILE A 275 2.03 -11.74 -7.30
CA ILE A 275 0.56 -11.69 -7.14
C ILE A 275 -0.05 -13.06 -6.82
N SER A 276 0.56 -14.17 -7.24
CA SER A 276 0.11 -15.52 -6.92
C SER A 276 0.30 -15.83 -5.44
N PHE A 277 1.40 -15.35 -4.85
CA PHE A 277 1.62 -15.42 -3.40
C PHE A 277 0.58 -14.58 -2.64
N TYR A 278 0.31 -13.36 -3.09
CA TYR A 278 -0.74 -12.52 -2.52
C TYR A 278 -2.10 -13.23 -2.53
N ARG A 279 -2.49 -13.83 -3.66
CA ARG A 279 -3.76 -14.55 -3.81
C ARG A 279 -3.88 -15.75 -2.86
N ALA A 280 -2.79 -16.44 -2.58
CA ALA A 280 -2.75 -17.50 -1.58
C ALA A 280 -2.85 -16.94 -0.16
N LEU A 281 -2.04 -15.93 0.17
CA LEU A 281 -1.98 -15.31 1.49
C LEU A 281 -3.35 -14.73 1.92
N ARG A 282 -4.03 -14.00 1.03
CA ARG A 282 -5.33 -13.40 1.33
C ARG A 282 -6.44 -14.40 1.64
N ARG A 283 -6.29 -15.65 1.20
CA ARG A 283 -7.22 -16.76 1.49
C ARG A 283 -6.87 -17.48 2.78
N LEU A 284 -5.58 -17.65 3.05
CA LEU A 284 -5.10 -18.39 4.21
C LEU A 284 -5.12 -17.53 5.48
N ASN A 285 -4.84 -16.24 5.34
CA ASN A 285 -4.75 -15.31 6.47
C ASN A 285 -5.47 -13.99 6.15
N PRO A 286 -6.81 -13.99 6.06
CA PRO A 286 -7.57 -12.75 5.85
C PRO A 286 -7.38 -11.82 7.05
N SER A 287 -7.13 -10.54 6.79
CA SER A 287 -6.91 -9.54 7.82
C SER A 287 -7.40 -8.16 7.39
N PRO A 288 -7.53 -7.19 8.32
CA PRO A 288 -7.98 -5.83 8.02
C PRO A 288 -7.09 -5.07 7.03
N PHE A 289 -5.82 -5.47 6.90
CA PHE A 289 -4.85 -4.79 6.02
C PHE A 289 -4.10 -5.81 5.18
N LEU A 290 -4.64 -6.07 4.00
CA LEU A 290 -4.02 -6.90 2.97
C LEU A 290 -3.40 -5.96 1.93
N PHE A 291 -2.15 -6.21 1.58
CA PHE A 291 -1.45 -5.39 0.60
C PHE A 291 -0.57 -6.21 -0.33
N PHE A 292 -0.56 -5.80 -1.57
CA PHE A 292 0.37 -6.20 -2.62
C PHE A 292 0.95 -4.93 -3.22
N LEU A 293 2.24 -4.71 -3.06
CA LEU A 293 2.96 -3.58 -3.61
C LEU A 293 4.02 -4.12 -4.56
N ASP A 294 3.93 -3.76 -5.82
CA ASP A 294 4.88 -4.19 -6.86
C ASP A 294 5.76 -3.01 -7.26
N PHE A 295 7.05 -3.12 -7.02
CA PHE A 295 8.05 -2.10 -7.35
C PHE A 295 8.95 -2.51 -8.52
N GLY A 296 8.63 -3.58 -9.23
CA GLY A 296 9.39 -4.12 -10.35
C GLY A 296 10.43 -5.15 -9.93
N ASP A 297 11.55 -4.69 -9.40
CA ASP A 297 12.64 -5.58 -8.96
C ASP A 297 12.27 -6.43 -7.76
N PHE A 298 11.33 -5.96 -6.96
CA PHE A 298 10.79 -6.68 -5.80
C PHE A 298 9.33 -6.30 -5.54
N SER A 299 8.65 -7.14 -4.77
CA SER A 299 7.29 -6.88 -4.32
C SER A 299 7.20 -7.05 -2.81
N VAL A 300 6.35 -6.25 -2.17
CA VAL A 300 6.01 -6.39 -0.75
C VAL A 300 4.59 -6.93 -0.65
N VAL A 301 4.44 -8.09 -0.02
CA VAL A 301 3.16 -8.77 0.13
C VAL A 301 2.89 -9.02 1.59
N GLY A 302 1.73 -8.61 2.07
CA GLY A 302 1.45 -8.75 3.49
C GLY A 302 -0.01 -8.86 3.86
N SER A 303 -0.22 -9.35 5.07
CA SER A 303 -1.50 -9.47 5.75
C SER A 303 -1.30 -9.03 7.20
N SER A 304 -1.78 -7.84 7.56
CA SER A 304 -1.56 -7.24 8.88
C SER A 304 -2.87 -7.04 9.64
N PRO A 305 -2.92 -7.36 10.93
CA PRO A 305 -4.11 -7.16 11.76
C PRO A 305 -4.17 -5.74 12.36
N GLU A 306 -3.09 -4.98 12.36
CA GLU A 306 -2.90 -3.82 13.22
C GLU A 306 -2.43 -2.59 12.43
N ILE A 307 -2.95 -1.42 12.80
CA ILE A 307 -2.45 -0.12 12.35
C ILE A 307 -1.34 0.36 13.28
N LEU A 308 -0.29 0.94 12.72
CA LEU A 308 0.70 1.69 13.51
C LEU A 308 0.09 3.02 13.97
N VAL A 309 -0.36 3.83 13.03
CA VAL A 309 -1.01 5.11 13.28
C VAL A 309 -1.96 5.47 12.13
N ARG A 310 -3.08 6.06 12.47
CA ARG A 310 -4.01 6.65 11.50
C ARG A 310 -4.25 8.10 11.84
N VAL A 311 -4.12 8.97 10.86
CA VAL A 311 -4.48 10.39 10.97
C VAL A 311 -5.65 10.67 10.03
N ARG A 312 -6.76 11.15 10.55
CA ARG A 312 -7.94 11.52 9.76
C ARG A 312 -8.60 12.75 10.41
N ASP A 313 -8.89 13.77 9.59
CA ASP A 313 -9.51 15.02 10.05
C ASP A 313 -8.78 15.65 11.26
N GLY A 314 -7.44 15.63 11.22
CA GLY A 314 -6.60 16.13 12.31
C GLY A 314 -6.55 15.24 13.55
N LYS A 315 -7.31 14.16 13.62
CA LYS A 315 -7.32 13.20 14.72
C LYS A 315 -6.33 12.07 14.49
N VAL A 316 -5.37 11.94 15.41
CA VAL A 316 -4.44 10.81 15.47
C VAL A 316 -5.09 9.66 16.23
N THR A 317 -5.06 8.46 15.66
CA THR A 317 -5.63 7.24 16.26
C THR A 317 -4.54 6.15 16.27
N LEU A 318 -4.34 5.57 17.45
CA LEU A 318 -3.56 4.37 17.69
C LEU A 318 -4.53 3.27 18.15
N ARG A 319 -4.24 2.01 17.81
CA ARG A 319 -5.05 0.87 18.24
C ARG A 319 -4.13 -0.29 18.61
N PRO A 320 -3.42 -0.19 19.74
CA PRO A 320 -2.51 -1.23 20.19
C PRO A 320 -3.28 -2.49 20.62
N LEU A 321 -2.75 -3.66 20.29
CA LEU A 321 -3.23 -4.96 20.77
C LEU A 321 -2.47 -5.29 22.06
N ALA A 322 -3.18 -5.37 23.20
CA ALA A 322 -2.57 -5.52 24.52
C ALA A 322 -2.86 -6.87 25.19
N GLY A 323 -3.85 -7.61 24.73
CA GLY A 323 -4.25 -8.88 25.34
C GLY A 323 -4.57 -9.95 24.29
N THR A 324 -4.51 -11.21 24.72
CA THR A 324 -4.85 -12.36 23.86
C THR A 324 -5.58 -13.43 24.66
N ARG A 325 -6.58 -14.06 24.06
CA ARG A 325 -7.25 -15.26 24.57
C ARG A 325 -7.19 -16.34 23.50
N LYS A 326 -7.27 -17.62 23.92
CA LYS A 326 -7.46 -18.72 23.00
C LYS A 326 -8.84 -18.61 22.34
N ARG A 327 -8.96 -19.10 21.12
CA ARG A 327 -10.26 -19.22 20.46
C ARG A 327 -11.08 -20.29 21.16
N GLY A 328 -12.36 -20.07 21.31
CA GLY A 328 -13.28 -21.06 21.84
C GLY A 328 -13.48 -22.25 20.90
N ALA A 329 -13.75 -23.43 21.45
CA ALA A 329 -14.06 -24.62 20.67
C ALA A 329 -15.49 -24.55 20.08
N THR A 330 -16.38 -23.75 20.68
CA THR A 330 -17.73 -23.45 20.20
C THR A 330 -17.95 -21.93 20.08
N PRO A 331 -18.93 -21.49 19.30
CA PRO A 331 -19.27 -20.06 19.21
C PRO A 331 -19.61 -19.41 20.57
N GLU A 332 -20.26 -20.15 21.45
CA GLU A 332 -20.66 -19.69 22.80
C GLU A 332 -19.43 -19.51 23.70
N GLU A 333 -18.49 -20.45 23.65
CA GLU A 333 -17.22 -20.36 24.37
C GLU A 333 -16.36 -19.21 23.84
N ASP A 334 -16.29 -19.04 22.51
CA ASP A 334 -15.54 -17.95 21.88
C ASP A 334 -16.09 -16.58 22.29
N ALA A 335 -17.42 -16.42 22.31
CA ALA A 335 -18.07 -15.19 22.78
C ALA A 335 -17.85 -14.93 24.29
N ALA A 336 -17.73 -15.99 25.10
CA ALA A 336 -17.40 -15.84 26.53
C ALA A 336 -15.94 -15.37 26.72
N LEU A 337 -15.00 -15.94 25.96
CA LEU A 337 -13.59 -15.54 25.99
C LEU A 337 -13.39 -14.11 25.45
N GLU A 338 -14.16 -13.69 24.45
CA GLU A 338 -14.18 -12.31 23.99
C GLU A 338 -14.62 -11.34 25.09
N LYS A 339 -15.72 -11.66 25.81
CA LYS A 339 -16.18 -10.84 26.94
C LYS A 339 -15.16 -10.78 28.05
N GLU A 340 -14.50 -11.90 28.36
CA GLU A 340 -13.41 -11.96 29.36
C GLU A 340 -12.27 -11.05 28.94
N LEU A 341 -11.85 -11.09 27.65
CA LEU A 341 -10.79 -10.23 27.13
C LEU A 341 -11.13 -8.73 27.25
N HIS A 342 -12.38 -8.37 26.95
CA HIS A 342 -12.84 -6.98 27.10
C HIS A 342 -12.98 -6.52 28.54
N ALA A 343 -13.16 -7.43 29.49
CA ALA A 343 -13.26 -7.14 30.93
C ALA A 343 -11.89 -7.14 31.62
N ASP A 344 -10.82 -7.51 30.93
CA ASP A 344 -9.46 -7.51 31.48
C ASP A 344 -9.03 -6.05 31.72
N GLU A 345 -8.59 -5.73 32.93
CA GLU A 345 -8.14 -4.38 33.32
C GLU A 345 -6.82 -3.96 32.64
N LYS A 346 -6.17 -4.85 31.97
CA LYS A 346 -4.96 -4.64 31.20
C LYS A 346 -5.32 -4.12 29.80
#